data_41632110921300be28d5480da4803fcb
#
_entry.id   41632110921300be28d5480da4803fcb
#
_cell.length_a   1.000
_cell.length_b   1.000
_cell.length_c   1.000
_cell.angle_alpha   90.00
_cell.angle_beta   90.00
_cell.angle_gamma   90.00
#
_symmetry.space_group_name_H-M   'P 1'
#
loop_
_entity.id
_entity.type
_entity.pdbx_description
1 polymer ?
#
loop_
_entity_poly.entity_id
_entity_poly.type
_entity_poly.pdbx_seq_one_letter_code
_entity_poly.pdbx_strand_id
1 'polypeptide(L)'
;MSQPKVIGIFGDRNVGKSSLINSLTGQQVAIVSDVAGTTTDPVRKRIELPGIGICTVIDTAGLDDDGGALGRERVAKSLAAARQVDLGILVFAGNRFPEGAARVAELLQKLNVPLVLVHNKSDLEPLKDDLRKRLNAEYKTEPVAYACTAGAEDRDRLTAAIREALSGAEVIERPMFEGLVRKGGQIVLVCPIDSEAPQGRLILPQVNAIRAILDGGGVATVLQPEELDGYLKENGSRVALVVTDSQVFARVAAIVPEGIPLTSFSMLLARSMGSFDAYRAGIGTLDRLKDGDRILMLESCTHHANCEDIGRVKLPALIRKYTGKQLEFEMVSGLDDPGDLSRYALAIQCGGCMVTARQLQNRVKAVIEAGVPVVNYGMAISYLTGIYQRALKPLLP
;
A
#
# COMPACT_ATOMS: atom_id res chain seq x y z
N MET A 1 -10.00 -2.70 -8.24
CA MET A 1 -9.48 -3.93 -7.57
C MET A 1 -8.43 -3.49 -6.57
N SER A 2 -8.58 -3.85 -5.32
CA SER A 2 -7.52 -3.70 -4.33
C SER A 2 -6.29 -4.50 -4.77
N GLN A 3 -5.10 -4.02 -4.42
CA GLN A 3 -3.86 -4.78 -4.62
C GLN A 3 -3.99 -6.15 -3.92
N PRO A 4 -3.39 -7.22 -4.48
CA PRO A 4 -3.33 -8.51 -3.80
C PRO A 4 -2.77 -8.33 -2.38
N LYS A 5 -3.43 -8.91 -1.38
CA LYS A 5 -2.95 -8.84 0.01
C LYS A 5 -1.56 -9.44 0.11
N VAL A 6 -0.69 -8.80 0.88
CA VAL A 6 0.69 -9.24 1.10
C VAL A 6 0.77 -9.95 2.45
N ILE A 7 1.16 -11.22 2.44
CA ILE A 7 1.27 -12.07 3.63
C ILE A 7 2.75 -12.39 3.86
N GLY A 8 3.31 -11.97 4.99
CA GLY A 8 4.67 -12.31 5.38
C GLY A 8 4.72 -13.55 6.26
N ILE A 9 5.64 -14.45 5.99
CA ILE A 9 5.88 -15.64 6.82
C ILE A 9 7.24 -15.49 7.49
N PHE A 10 7.21 -15.44 8.81
CA PHE A 10 8.37 -15.17 9.67
C PHE A 10 8.59 -16.31 10.66
N GLY A 11 9.79 -16.47 11.12
CA GLY A 11 10.18 -17.48 12.11
C GLY A 11 11.64 -17.88 11.93
N ASP A 12 12.19 -18.61 12.89
CA ASP A 12 13.57 -19.08 12.85
C ASP A 12 13.84 -20.05 11.69
N ARG A 13 15.10 -20.40 11.48
CA ARG A 13 15.46 -21.46 10.52
C ARG A 13 14.84 -22.79 10.95
N ASN A 14 14.51 -23.63 9.99
CA ASN A 14 14.01 -25.00 10.19
C ASN A 14 12.70 -25.14 10.98
N VAL A 15 11.98 -24.04 11.27
CA VAL A 15 10.62 -24.14 11.87
C VAL A 15 9.55 -24.56 10.86
N GLY A 16 9.91 -24.67 9.56
CA GLY A 16 9.02 -25.19 8.52
C GLY A 16 8.25 -24.12 7.73
N LYS A 17 8.77 -22.88 7.62
CA LYS A 17 8.13 -21.79 6.84
C LYS A 17 7.83 -22.19 5.39
N SER A 18 8.82 -22.65 4.66
CA SER A 18 8.68 -23.06 3.24
C SER A 18 7.77 -24.28 3.09
N SER A 19 7.81 -25.21 4.03
CA SER A 19 6.89 -26.36 4.06
C SER A 19 5.44 -25.91 4.32
N LEU A 20 5.24 -24.91 5.17
CA LEU A 20 3.94 -24.31 5.44
C LEU A 20 3.35 -23.69 4.15
N ILE A 21 4.15 -22.92 3.40
CA ILE A 21 3.74 -22.32 2.12
C ILE A 21 3.30 -23.42 1.13
N ASN A 22 4.10 -24.46 0.98
CA ASN A 22 3.80 -25.55 0.06
C ASN A 22 2.53 -26.31 0.47
N SER A 23 2.35 -26.52 1.77
CA SER A 23 1.15 -27.16 2.30
C SER A 23 -0.10 -26.32 2.11
N LEU A 24 -0.04 -24.99 2.34
CA LEU A 24 -1.17 -24.06 2.13
C LEU A 24 -1.61 -23.99 0.67
N THR A 25 -0.65 -24.05 -0.26
CA THR A 25 -0.93 -23.92 -1.69
C THR A 25 -1.28 -25.26 -2.36
N GLY A 26 -0.99 -26.38 -1.71
CA GLY A 26 -1.06 -27.71 -2.31
C GLY A 26 -0.08 -27.92 -3.47
N GLN A 27 0.93 -27.06 -3.60
CA GLN A 27 1.94 -27.09 -4.67
C GLN A 27 3.34 -26.84 -4.10
N GLN A 28 4.37 -27.33 -4.79
CA GLN A 28 5.77 -27.04 -4.44
C GLN A 28 6.16 -25.62 -4.92
N VAL A 29 5.64 -24.60 -4.26
CA VAL A 29 5.87 -23.20 -4.60
C VAL A 29 7.15 -22.65 -3.94
N ALA A 30 7.49 -23.12 -2.73
CA ALA A 30 8.70 -22.74 -2.01
C ALA A 30 9.76 -23.85 -2.06
N ILE A 31 11.03 -23.45 -2.14
CA ILE A 31 12.14 -24.42 -2.10
C ILE A 31 12.32 -24.87 -0.65
N VAL A 32 12.12 -26.18 -0.42
CA VAL A 32 12.44 -26.83 0.86
C VAL A 32 13.85 -27.40 0.72
N SER A 33 14.79 -26.97 1.54
CA SER A 33 16.16 -27.48 1.57
C SER A 33 16.51 -27.93 2.98
N ASP A 34 17.16 -29.08 3.08
CA ASP A 34 17.68 -29.58 4.35
C ASP A 34 18.95 -28.83 4.80
N VAL A 35 19.51 -27.97 3.92
CA VAL A 35 20.69 -27.16 4.22
C VAL A 35 20.24 -25.84 4.86
N ALA A 36 20.69 -25.60 6.07
CA ALA A 36 20.40 -24.39 6.82
C ALA A 36 20.93 -23.13 6.08
N GLY A 37 20.08 -22.12 5.91
CA GLY A 37 20.49 -20.83 5.35
C GLY A 37 20.36 -20.66 3.83
N THR A 38 19.57 -21.47 3.16
CA THR A 38 19.36 -21.43 1.70
C THR A 38 18.67 -20.13 1.21
N THR A 39 17.86 -19.48 2.06
CA THR A 39 17.19 -18.23 1.72
C THR A 39 17.83 -17.08 2.50
N THR A 40 18.53 -16.19 1.80
CA THR A 40 19.12 -14.97 2.37
C THR A 40 18.24 -13.75 2.10
N ASP A 41 17.52 -13.72 0.99
CA ASP A 41 16.63 -12.64 0.59
C ASP A 41 15.15 -13.05 0.66
N PRO A 42 14.23 -12.15 1.05
CA PRO A 42 12.81 -12.43 1.04
C PRO A 42 12.31 -12.74 -0.38
N VAL A 43 11.69 -13.91 -0.56
CA VAL A 43 11.17 -14.37 -1.85
C VAL A 43 9.68 -14.07 -1.92
N ARG A 44 9.27 -13.35 -2.97
CA ARG A 44 7.85 -13.02 -3.22
C ARG A 44 7.23 -13.98 -4.21
N LYS A 45 6.07 -14.53 -3.86
CA LYS A 45 5.31 -15.45 -4.71
C LYS A 45 3.84 -15.11 -4.71
N ARG A 46 3.22 -15.13 -5.88
CA ARG A 46 1.77 -15.02 -6.00
C ARG A 46 1.15 -16.40 -5.84
N ILE A 47 0.19 -16.49 -4.95
CA ILE A 47 -0.58 -17.70 -4.66
C ILE A 47 -2.07 -17.36 -4.59
N GLU A 48 -2.91 -18.35 -4.79
CA GLU A 48 -4.34 -18.23 -4.54
C GLU A 48 -4.69 -19.03 -3.28
N LEU A 49 -5.31 -18.38 -2.30
CA LEU A 49 -5.77 -19.00 -1.07
C LEU A 49 -7.30 -19.15 -1.09
N PRO A 50 -7.85 -20.33 -0.76
CA PRO A 50 -9.30 -20.58 -0.77
C PRO A 50 -10.04 -19.58 0.13
N GLY A 51 -11.04 -18.89 -0.45
CA GLY A 51 -11.87 -17.91 0.25
C GLY A 51 -11.19 -16.60 0.63
N ILE A 52 -9.93 -16.38 0.18
CA ILE A 52 -9.19 -15.13 0.33
C ILE A 52 -8.89 -14.53 -1.06
N GLY A 53 -8.60 -15.39 -2.05
CA GLY A 53 -8.25 -14.99 -3.40
C GLY A 53 -6.74 -14.89 -3.62
N ILE A 54 -6.33 -14.10 -4.62
CA ILE A 54 -4.92 -13.93 -4.98
C ILE A 54 -4.20 -13.12 -3.91
N CYS A 55 -3.10 -13.69 -3.38
CA CYS A 55 -2.22 -13.07 -2.40
C CYS A 55 -0.77 -13.07 -2.90
N THR A 56 0.02 -12.14 -2.38
CA THR A 56 1.49 -12.19 -2.49
C THR A 56 2.05 -12.69 -1.17
N VAL A 57 2.69 -13.85 -1.15
CA VAL A 57 3.39 -14.36 0.03
C VAL A 57 4.86 -13.96 -0.03
N ILE A 58 5.38 -13.48 1.08
CA ILE A 58 6.80 -13.20 1.28
C ILE A 58 7.36 -14.29 2.22
N ASP A 59 8.18 -15.18 1.68
CA ASP A 59 8.98 -16.12 2.46
C ASP A 59 10.25 -15.42 2.94
N THR A 60 10.41 -15.29 4.25
CA THR A 60 11.53 -14.53 4.84
C THR A 60 12.66 -15.48 5.30
N ALA A 61 13.87 -14.94 5.34
CA ALA A 61 14.98 -15.61 5.98
C ALA A 61 14.71 -15.89 7.47
N GLY A 62 15.44 -16.84 8.06
CA GLY A 62 15.34 -17.15 9.50
C GLY A 62 15.62 -15.90 10.37
N LEU A 63 14.87 -15.79 11.46
CA LEU A 63 14.98 -14.69 12.44
C LEU A 63 16.07 -14.95 13.49
N ASP A 64 16.66 -16.11 13.50
CA ASP A 64 17.74 -16.49 14.39
C ASP A 64 19.02 -15.72 14.02
N ASP A 65 19.48 -14.91 14.98
CA ASP A 65 20.76 -14.22 14.91
C ASP A 65 21.84 -15.16 15.47
N ASP A 66 22.71 -15.66 14.60
CA ASP A 66 23.87 -16.48 14.98
C ASP A 66 25.08 -15.64 15.42
N GLY A 67 24.88 -14.36 15.72
CA GLY A 67 25.91 -13.41 16.18
C GLY A 67 26.83 -12.87 15.09
N GLY A 68 26.71 -13.38 13.86
CA GLY A 68 27.50 -12.94 12.71
C GLY A 68 26.90 -11.75 11.97
N ALA A 69 27.67 -11.14 11.08
CA ALA A 69 27.19 -10.05 10.20
C ALA A 69 26.01 -10.52 9.34
N LEU A 70 26.06 -11.74 8.84
CA LEU A 70 25.00 -12.34 8.00
C LEU A 70 23.69 -12.58 8.78
N GLY A 71 23.77 -12.98 10.07
CA GLY A 71 22.58 -13.14 10.93
C GLY A 71 21.86 -11.81 11.14
N ARG A 72 22.59 -10.76 11.49
CA ARG A 72 22.03 -9.41 11.64
C ARG A 72 21.39 -8.88 10.34
N GLU A 73 22.02 -9.13 9.20
CA GLU A 73 21.46 -8.72 7.89
C GLU A 73 20.15 -9.44 7.58
N ARG A 74 20.04 -10.75 7.86
CA ARG A 74 18.81 -11.54 7.70
C ARG A 74 17.67 -11.01 8.56
N VAL A 75 17.95 -10.72 9.82
CA VAL A 75 16.97 -10.14 10.76
C VAL A 75 16.52 -8.76 10.25
N ALA A 76 17.44 -7.90 9.81
CA ALA A 76 17.13 -6.60 9.25
C ALA A 76 16.23 -6.71 7.99
N LYS A 77 16.53 -7.63 7.07
CA LYS A 77 15.71 -7.90 5.87
C LYS A 77 14.32 -8.42 6.25
N SER A 78 14.23 -9.27 7.25
CA SER A 78 12.92 -9.78 7.74
C SER A 78 12.09 -8.68 8.40
N LEU A 79 12.70 -7.77 9.17
CA LEU A 79 12.02 -6.60 9.74
C LEU A 79 11.58 -5.61 8.64
N ALA A 80 12.40 -5.41 7.60
CA ALA A 80 12.02 -4.61 6.45
C ALA A 80 10.83 -5.24 5.70
N ALA A 81 10.81 -6.57 5.55
CA ALA A 81 9.67 -7.28 4.97
C ALA A 81 8.41 -7.14 5.83
N ALA A 82 8.51 -7.13 7.17
CA ALA A 82 7.38 -6.96 8.07
C ALA A 82 6.68 -5.60 7.92
N ARG A 83 7.39 -4.56 7.47
CA ARG A 83 6.79 -3.25 7.14
C ARG A 83 5.93 -3.28 5.87
N GLN A 84 6.08 -4.32 5.05
CA GLN A 84 5.49 -4.43 3.72
C GLN A 84 4.30 -5.40 3.65
N VAL A 85 3.84 -5.94 4.78
CA VAL A 85 2.79 -6.96 4.79
C VAL A 85 1.45 -6.42 5.29
N ASP A 86 0.37 -7.04 4.83
CA ASP A 86 -0.99 -6.83 5.32
C ASP A 86 -1.36 -7.80 6.44
N LEU A 87 -0.61 -8.91 6.54
CA LEU A 87 -0.73 -9.93 7.57
C LEU A 87 0.64 -10.57 7.83
N GLY A 88 1.01 -10.74 9.09
CA GLY A 88 2.17 -11.52 9.49
C GLY A 88 1.76 -12.91 9.98
N ILE A 89 2.40 -13.95 9.46
CA ILE A 89 2.33 -15.31 10.00
C ILE A 89 3.64 -15.60 10.72
N LEU A 90 3.59 -15.76 12.03
CA LEU A 90 4.75 -16.07 12.86
C LEU A 90 4.77 -17.57 13.14
N VAL A 91 5.72 -18.26 12.53
CA VAL A 91 5.88 -19.72 12.64
C VAL A 91 6.95 -20.04 13.67
N PHE A 92 6.59 -20.86 14.66
CA PHE A 92 7.50 -21.37 15.66
C PHE A 92 7.26 -22.88 15.88
N ALA A 93 8.22 -23.56 16.47
CA ALA A 93 8.10 -24.98 16.80
C ALA A 93 8.62 -25.23 18.23
N GLY A 94 8.18 -26.32 18.83
CA GLY A 94 8.48 -26.62 20.24
C GLY A 94 7.79 -25.66 21.21
N ASN A 95 8.24 -25.70 22.48
CA ASN A 95 7.63 -24.93 23.56
C ASN A 95 8.43 -23.66 23.91
N ARG A 96 9.01 -23.02 22.89
CA ARG A 96 9.74 -21.75 23.02
C ARG A 96 9.29 -20.78 21.91
N PHE A 97 8.90 -19.58 22.30
CA PHE A 97 8.65 -18.51 21.35
C PHE A 97 9.95 -17.70 21.17
N PRO A 98 10.54 -17.66 19.96
CA PRO A 98 11.86 -17.07 19.74
C PRO A 98 11.85 -15.54 19.88
N GLU A 99 12.97 -14.98 20.35
CA GLU A 99 13.10 -13.52 20.49
C GLU A 99 12.95 -12.78 19.15
N GLY A 100 13.49 -13.33 18.06
CA GLY A 100 13.31 -12.77 16.71
C GLY A 100 11.84 -12.70 16.29
N ALA A 101 11.06 -13.72 16.61
CA ALA A 101 9.62 -13.72 16.35
C ALA A 101 8.88 -12.68 17.22
N ALA A 102 9.28 -12.51 18.50
CA ALA A 102 8.74 -11.48 19.36
C ALA A 102 8.99 -10.05 18.81
N ARG A 103 10.20 -9.76 18.37
CA ARG A 103 10.53 -8.47 17.72
C ARG A 103 9.67 -8.19 16.48
N VAL A 104 9.43 -9.20 15.65
CA VAL A 104 8.54 -9.05 14.48
C VAL A 104 7.09 -8.85 14.94
N ALA A 105 6.62 -9.59 15.95
CA ALA A 105 5.28 -9.42 16.50
C ALA A 105 5.04 -8.01 17.04
N GLU A 106 5.97 -7.47 17.83
CA GLU A 106 5.94 -6.10 18.34
C GLU A 106 5.90 -5.06 17.20
N LEU A 107 6.71 -5.25 16.15
CA LEU A 107 6.70 -4.37 14.99
C LEU A 107 5.34 -4.41 14.28
N LEU A 108 4.77 -5.61 14.05
CA LEU A 108 3.47 -5.77 13.41
C LEU A 108 2.35 -5.12 14.25
N GLN A 109 2.37 -5.28 15.58
CA GLN A 109 1.42 -4.62 16.48
C GLN A 109 1.54 -3.10 16.41
N LYS A 110 2.77 -2.56 16.43
CA LYS A 110 3.03 -1.11 16.28
C LYS A 110 2.50 -0.57 14.95
N LEU A 111 2.58 -1.36 13.89
CA LEU A 111 2.07 -1.02 12.56
C LEU A 111 0.58 -1.32 12.38
N ASN A 112 -0.15 -1.80 13.40
CA ASN A 112 -1.52 -2.29 13.30
C ASN A 112 -1.72 -3.35 12.20
N VAL A 113 -0.69 -4.16 11.96
CA VAL A 113 -0.76 -5.29 11.06
C VAL A 113 -1.22 -6.52 11.85
N PRO A 114 -2.31 -7.20 11.44
CA PRO A 114 -2.75 -8.41 12.12
C PRO A 114 -1.70 -9.50 12.02
N LEU A 115 -1.68 -10.36 13.01
CA LEU A 115 -0.77 -11.50 13.04
C LEU A 115 -1.51 -12.80 13.32
N VAL A 116 -0.99 -13.89 12.78
CA VAL A 116 -1.40 -15.27 13.09
C VAL A 116 -0.17 -15.98 13.64
N LEU A 117 -0.31 -16.56 14.82
CA LEU A 117 0.73 -17.41 15.43
C LEU A 117 0.51 -18.84 14.97
N VAL A 118 1.54 -19.49 14.45
CA VAL A 118 1.48 -20.89 14.00
C VAL A 118 2.51 -21.71 14.77
N HIS A 119 2.01 -22.59 15.62
CA HIS A 119 2.81 -23.62 16.27
C HIS A 119 2.92 -24.82 15.32
N ASN A 120 4.00 -24.86 14.54
CA ASN A 120 4.26 -25.92 13.58
C ASN A 120 4.93 -27.14 14.23
N LYS A 121 4.91 -28.27 13.55
CA LYS A 121 5.38 -29.57 14.06
C LYS A 121 4.64 -30.00 15.34
N SER A 122 3.36 -29.64 15.43
CA SER A 122 2.51 -29.95 16.59
C SER A 122 2.27 -31.46 16.76
N ASP A 123 2.50 -32.24 15.69
CA ASP A 123 2.53 -33.70 15.68
C ASP A 123 3.72 -34.29 16.43
N LEU A 124 4.85 -33.57 16.47
CA LEU A 124 6.06 -34.00 17.18
C LEU A 124 6.06 -33.54 18.64
N GLU A 125 5.65 -32.29 18.88
CA GLU A 125 5.63 -31.71 20.21
C GLU A 125 4.39 -30.78 20.37
N PRO A 126 3.39 -31.16 21.18
CA PRO A 126 2.22 -30.32 21.45
C PRO A 126 2.59 -29.01 22.19
N LEU A 127 1.86 -27.93 21.89
CA LEU A 127 2.03 -26.65 22.58
C LEU A 127 1.55 -26.73 24.03
N LYS A 128 2.41 -26.37 24.97
CA LYS A 128 2.06 -26.29 26.40
C LYS A 128 1.10 -25.16 26.68
N ASP A 129 0.15 -25.41 27.59
CA ASP A 129 -0.90 -24.46 27.95
C ASP A 129 -0.35 -23.13 28.49
N ASP A 130 0.74 -23.16 29.24
CA ASP A 130 1.35 -21.94 29.80
C ASP A 130 1.87 -21.02 28.69
N LEU A 131 2.56 -21.58 27.69
CA LEU A 131 3.05 -20.79 26.55
C LEU A 131 1.87 -20.28 25.72
N ARG A 132 0.87 -21.14 25.48
CA ARG A 132 -0.36 -20.76 24.75
C ARG A 132 -1.06 -19.59 25.39
N LYS A 133 -1.32 -19.66 26.71
CA LYS A 133 -1.98 -18.59 27.47
C LYS A 133 -1.17 -17.31 27.47
N ARG A 134 0.16 -17.38 27.61
CA ARG A 134 1.04 -16.23 27.55
C ARG A 134 0.97 -15.54 26.18
N LEU A 135 1.12 -16.28 25.09
CA LEU A 135 1.07 -15.73 23.73
C LEU A 135 -0.29 -15.11 23.41
N ASN A 136 -1.39 -15.77 23.83
CA ASN A 136 -2.73 -15.20 23.65
C ASN A 136 -2.93 -13.91 24.46
N ALA A 137 -2.43 -13.85 25.68
CA ALA A 137 -2.52 -12.64 26.52
C ALA A 137 -1.71 -11.48 25.92
N GLU A 138 -0.50 -11.77 25.39
CA GLU A 138 0.44 -10.79 24.86
C GLU A 138 0.02 -10.27 23.49
N TYR A 139 -0.33 -11.18 22.55
CA TYR A 139 -0.58 -10.84 21.16
C TYR A 139 -2.07 -10.79 20.78
N LYS A 140 -2.98 -11.11 21.70
CA LYS A 140 -4.44 -11.15 21.47
C LYS A 140 -4.86 -12.08 20.34
N THR A 141 -4.10 -13.15 20.13
CA THR A 141 -4.35 -14.17 19.11
C THR A 141 -4.00 -15.56 19.65
N GLU A 142 -4.88 -16.53 19.39
CA GLU A 142 -4.68 -17.93 19.78
C GLU A 142 -3.72 -18.59 18.79
N PRO A 143 -2.63 -19.22 19.26
CA PRO A 143 -1.74 -19.97 18.38
C PRO A 143 -2.45 -21.13 17.69
N VAL A 144 -2.35 -21.22 16.37
CA VAL A 144 -2.88 -22.31 15.57
C VAL A 144 -1.89 -23.47 15.60
N ALA A 145 -2.31 -24.62 16.15
CA ALA A 145 -1.53 -25.84 16.05
C ALA A 145 -1.55 -26.34 14.59
N TYR A 146 -0.38 -26.69 14.05
CA TYR A 146 -0.23 -27.08 12.67
C TYR A 146 0.86 -28.14 12.50
N ALA A 147 0.61 -29.06 11.59
CA ALA A 147 1.63 -30.00 11.11
C ALA A 147 1.64 -29.99 9.58
N CYS A 148 2.78 -29.72 8.96
CA CYS A 148 2.89 -29.69 7.49
C CYS A 148 2.64 -31.06 6.85
N THR A 149 2.69 -32.13 7.64
CA THR A 149 2.36 -33.51 7.26
C THR A 149 0.87 -33.82 7.39
N ALA A 150 0.11 -32.94 8.05
CA ALA A 150 -1.32 -33.14 8.33
C ALA A 150 -2.20 -32.95 7.08
N GLY A 151 -3.43 -33.44 7.17
CA GLY A 151 -4.38 -33.44 6.08
C GLY A 151 -5.06 -32.08 5.83
N ALA A 152 -6.20 -32.14 5.13
CA ALA A 152 -6.98 -30.97 4.75
C ALA A 152 -7.48 -30.14 5.95
N GLU A 153 -7.80 -30.77 7.08
CA GLU A 153 -8.37 -30.12 8.25
C GLU A 153 -7.47 -29.04 8.87
N ASP A 154 -6.16 -29.34 9.04
CA ASP A 154 -5.20 -28.34 9.56
C ASP A 154 -5.05 -27.16 8.61
N ARG A 155 -5.05 -27.44 7.31
CA ARG A 155 -4.99 -26.43 6.25
C ARG A 155 -6.20 -25.51 6.27
N ASP A 156 -7.40 -26.07 6.42
CA ASP A 156 -8.65 -25.32 6.48
C ASP A 156 -8.70 -24.46 7.74
N ARG A 157 -8.26 -24.98 8.90
CA ARG A 157 -8.16 -24.23 10.16
C ARG A 157 -7.21 -23.03 10.04
N LEU A 158 -6.02 -23.25 9.46
CA LEU A 158 -5.08 -22.14 9.26
C LEU A 158 -5.61 -21.10 8.25
N THR A 159 -6.22 -21.56 7.17
CA THR A 159 -6.84 -20.67 6.16
C THR A 159 -7.99 -19.85 6.79
N ALA A 160 -8.77 -20.45 7.68
CA ALA A 160 -9.82 -19.74 8.42
C ALA A 160 -9.23 -18.66 9.35
N ALA A 161 -8.16 -18.98 10.09
CA ALA A 161 -7.47 -18.01 10.95
C ALA A 161 -6.86 -16.85 10.14
N ILE A 162 -6.27 -17.12 8.98
CA ILE A 162 -5.75 -16.09 8.06
C ILE A 162 -6.88 -15.18 7.58
N ARG A 163 -8.01 -15.75 7.18
CA ARG A 163 -9.19 -15.00 6.72
C ARG A 163 -9.76 -14.11 7.83
N GLU A 164 -9.92 -14.64 9.02
CA GLU A 164 -10.41 -13.90 10.18
C GLU A 164 -9.49 -12.72 10.53
N ALA A 165 -8.18 -12.96 10.60
CA ALA A 165 -7.20 -11.92 10.87
C ALA A 165 -7.21 -10.81 9.81
N LEU A 166 -7.33 -11.16 8.53
CA LEU A 166 -7.44 -10.18 7.44
C LEU A 166 -8.75 -9.38 7.48
N SER A 167 -9.86 -10.01 7.89
CA SER A 167 -11.19 -9.39 7.94
C SER A 167 -11.38 -8.50 9.17
N GLY A 168 -10.77 -8.86 10.30
CA GLY A 168 -10.88 -8.13 11.56
C GLY A 168 -10.03 -6.85 11.64
N ALA A 169 -9.16 -6.64 10.66
CA ALA A 169 -8.26 -5.50 10.67
C ALA A 169 -8.87 -4.30 9.95
N GLU A 170 -9.11 -3.21 10.68
CA GLU A 170 -9.65 -1.97 10.13
C GLU A 170 -8.71 -1.37 9.08
N VAL A 171 -9.08 -1.53 7.82
CA VAL A 171 -8.50 -0.80 6.69
C VAL A 171 -9.64 -0.04 6.04
N ILE A 172 -9.54 1.27 6.02
CA ILE A 172 -10.51 2.12 5.32
C ILE A 172 -10.22 2.01 3.82
N GLU A 173 -11.02 1.23 3.15
CA GLU A 173 -10.96 1.08 1.69
C GLU A 173 -12.37 1.38 1.15
N ARG A 174 -12.48 2.32 0.21
CA ARG A 174 -13.75 2.71 -0.40
C ARG A 174 -13.70 2.47 -1.90
N PRO A 175 -14.82 2.11 -2.55
CA PRO A 175 -14.87 2.11 -4.00
C PRO A 175 -14.44 3.47 -4.55
N MET A 176 -13.54 3.48 -5.54
CA MET A 176 -12.92 4.72 -6.06
C MET A 176 -13.95 5.76 -6.49
N PHE A 177 -15.08 5.33 -7.06
CA PHE A 177 -16.18 6.18 -7.53
C PHE A 177 -17.42 6.11 -6.64
N GLU A 178 -17.28 5.77 -5.37
CA GLU A 178 -18.42 5.73 -4.44
C GLU A 178 -19.16 7.08 -4.43
N GLY A 179 -20.47 7.05 -4.70
CA GLY A 179 -21.31 8.24 -4.80
C GLY A 179 -21.12 9.10 -6.06
N LEU A 180 -20.16 8.78 -6.93
CA LEU A 180 -19.84 9.53 -8.15
C LEU A 180 -20.40 8.88 -9.43
N VAL A 181 -20.50 7.56 -9.45
CA VAL A 181 -21.03 6.80 -10.59
C VAL A 181 -22.52 6.51 -10.36
N ARG A 182 -23.33 6.80 -11.39
CA ARG A 182 -24.73 6.36 -11.48
C ARG A 182 -24.87 5.38 -12.62
N LYS A 183 -25.81 4.45 -12.52
CA LYS A 183 -26.10 3.49 -13.58
C LYS A 183 -26.36 4.22 -14.91
N GLY A 184 -25.60 3.86 -15.94
CA GLY A 184 -25.63 4.51 -17.26
C GLY A 184 -24.96 5.91 -17.31
N GLY A 185 -24.47 6.43 -16.19
CA GLY A 185 -23.76 7.71 -16.15
C GLY A 185 -22.42 7.64 -16.89
N GLN A 186 -22.16 8.66 -17.71
CA GLN A 186 -20.95 8.71 -18.53
C GLN A 186 -19.81 9.45 -17.81
N ILE A 187 -18.68 8.78 -17.66
CA ILE A 187 -17.46 9.34 -17.09
C ILE A 187 -16.37 9.38 -18.14
N VAL A 188 -15.77 10.53 -18.33
CA VAL A 188 -14.65 10.73 -19.25
C VAL A 188 -13.35 10.67 -18.48
N LEU A 189 -12.48 9.75 -18.89
CA LEU A 189 -11.13 9.56 -18.38
C LEU A 189 -10.14 10.14 -19.38
N VAL A 190 -9.45 11.21 -18.99
CA VAL A 190 -8.44 11.86 -19.82
C VAL A 190 -7.06 11.34 -19.43
N CYS A 191 -6.50 10.48 -20.29
CA CYS A 191 -5.29 9.72 -20.05
C CYS A 191 -4.17 10.17 -21.03
N PRO A 192 -3.21 10.98 -20.58
CA PRO A 192 -2.06 11.30 -21.41
C PRO A 192 -1.24 10.02 -21.67
N ILE A 193 -0.68 9.93 -22.88
CA ILE A 193 0.29 8.91 -23.24
C ILE A 193 1.66 9.59 -23.21
N ASP A 194 2.39 9.39 -22.16
CA ASP A 194 3.69 10.00 -21.89
C ASP A 194 4.77 8.93 -21.59
N SER A 195 5.98 9.39 -21.31
CA SER A 195 7.12 8.52 -21.01
C SER A 195 6.99 7.70 -19.72
N GLU A 196 6.05 8.06 -18.83
CA GLU A 196 5.78 7.35 -17.58
C GLU A 196 4.82 6.17 -17.79
N ALA A 197 4.04 6.19 -18.87
CA ALA A 197 3.14 5.09 -19.21
C ALA A 197 3.94 3.93 -19.82
N PRO A 198 3.81 2.69 -19.30
CA PRO A 198 4.42 1.53 -19.93
C PRO A 198 3.92 1.37 -21.38
N GLN A 199 4.83 1.11 -22.32
CA GLN A 199 4.45 0.94 -23.71
C GLN A 199 3.33 -0.10 -23.87
N GLY A 200 2.27 0.29 -24.59
CA GLY A 200 1.09 -0.55 -24.85
C GLY A 200 0.18 -0.79 -23.63
N ARG A 201 0.32 -0.01 -22.55
CA ARG A 201 -0.49 -0.15 -21.34
C ARG A 201 -0.94 1.21 -20.80
N LEU A 202 -2.09 1.21 -20.13
CA LEU A 202 -2.47 2.29 -19.24
C LEU A 202 -1.81 2.10 -17.87
N ILE A 203 -1.59 3.18 -17.13
CA ILE A 203 -1.11 3.09 -15.75
C ILE A 203 -2.20 2.54 -14.82
N LEU A 204 -1.78 1.95 -13.71
CA LEU A 204 -2.68 1.23 -12.82
C LEU A 204 -3.87 2.06 -12.30
N PRO A 205 -3.73 3.35 -11.91
CA PRO A 205 -4.87 4.18 -11.53
C PRO A 205 -5.93 4.32 -12.63
N GLN A 206 -5.51 4.41 -13.89
CA GLN A 206 -6.42 4.52 -15.05
C GLN A 206 -7.19 3.22 -15.27
N VAL A 207 -6.50 2.07 -15.23
CA VAL A 207 -7.13 0.74 -15.33
C VAL A 207 -8.11 0.50 -14.19
N ASN A 208 -7.74 0.85 -12.97
CA ASN A 208 -8.63 0.72 -11.80
C ASN A 208 -9.85 1.62 -11.91
N ALA A 209 -9.70 2.84 -12.45
CA ALA A 209 -10.82 3.75 -12.69
C ALA A 209 -11.82 3.17 -13.69
N ILE A 210 -11.36 2.65 -14.83
CA ILE A 210 -12.22 1.98 -15.82
C ILE A 210 -13.01 0.87 -15.15
N ARG A 211 -12.34 -0.01 -14.41
CA ARG A 211 -12.98 -1.14 -13.74
C ARG A 211 -14.00 -0.66 -12.68
N ALA A 212 -13.68 0.33 -11.88
CA ALA A 212 -14.57 0.84 -10.86
C ALA A 212 -15.82 1.53 -11.43
N ILE A 213 -15.70 2.18 -12.60
CA ILE A 213 -16.87 2.72 -13.32
C ILE A 213 -17.79 1.61 -13.79
N LEU A 214 -17.24 0.53 -14.35
CA LEU A 214 -18.02 -0.64 -14.82
C LEU A 214 -18.69 -1.35 -13.64
N ASP A 215 -18.00 -1.54 -12.52
CA ASP A 215 -18.55 -2.12 -11.29
C ASP A 215 -19.75 -1.29 -10.75
N GLY A 216 -19.72 0.04 -10.92
CA GLY A 216 -20.81 0.96 -10.59
C GLY A 216 -21.92 1.04 -11.64
N GLY A 217 -21.84 0.25 -12.73
CA GLY A 217 -22.80 0.27 -13.84
C GLY A 217 -22.74 1.53 -14.70
N GLY A 218 -21.65 2.30 -14.64
CA GLY A 218 -21.39 3.48 -15.47
C GLY A 218 -20.79 3.15 -16.84
N VAL A 219 -20.64 4.18 -17.65
CA VAL A 219 -19.99 4.14 -18.98
C VAL A 219 -18.67 4.89 -18.89
N ALA A 220 -17.56 4.24 -19.22
CA ALA A 220 -16.24 4.87 -19.29
C ALA A 220 -15.90 5.25 -20.73
N THR A 221 -15.59 6.52 -20.96
CA THR A 221 -14.98 7.00 -22.21
C THR A 221 -13.55 7.40 -21.91
N VAL A 222 -12.60 6.84 -22.66
CA VAL A 222 -11.15 7.10 -22.45
C VAL A 222 -10.63 7.89 -23.64
N LEU A 223 -10.02 9.04 -23.36
CA LEU A 223 -9.53 9.99 -24.36
C LEU A 223 -8.12 10.46 -24.01
N GLN A 224 -7.36 10.87 -25.02
CA GLN A 224 -6.18 11.72 -24.81
C GLN A 224 -6.60 13.19 -24.62
N PRO A 225 -5.72 14.03 -24.03
CA PRO A 225 -6.06 15.45 -23.80
C PRO A 225 -6.44 16.21 -25.06
N GLU A 226 -5.89 15.83 -26.21
CA GLU A 226 -6.10 16.45 -27.52
C GLU A 226 -7.51 16.29 -28.04
N GLU A 227 -8.18 15.19 -27.70
CA GLU A 227 -9.51 14.81 -28.20
C GLU A 227 -10.63 15.39 -27.34
N LEU A 228 -10.30 15.88 -26.13
CA LEU A 228 -11.29 16.26 -25.13
C LEU A 228 -12.22 17.38 -25.58
N ASP A 229 -11.69 18.44 -26.21
CA ASP A 229 -12.49 19.60 -26.64
C ASP A 229 -13.55 19.20 -27.68
N GLY A 230 -13.14 18.46 -28.72
CA GLY A 230 -14.04 17.93 -29.73
C GLY A 230 -15.12 17.03 -29.13
N TYR A 231 -14.72 16.12 -28.26
CA TYR A 231 -15.64 15.21 -27.61
C TYR A 231 -16.68 15.93 -26.73
N LEU A 232 -16.28 16.92 -25.95
CA LEU A 232 -17.18 17.67 -25.08
C LEU A 232 -18.17 18.56 -25.86
N LYS A 233 -17.82 19.07 -27.01
CA LYS A 233 -18.73 19.82 -27.90
C LYS A 233 -19.90 18.97 -28.36
N GLU A 234 -19.68 17.70 -28.63
CA GLU A 234 -20.71 16.77 -29.10
C GLU A 234 -21.47 16.07 -27.96
N ASN A 235 -20.79 15.73 -26.88
CA ASN A 235 -21.30 14.82 -25.84
C ASN A 235 -21.35 15.44 -24.45
N GLY A 236 -20.96 16.71 -24.27
CA GLY A 236 -20.79 17.33 -22.96
C GLY A 236 -22.03 17.30 -22.06
N SER A 237 -23.23 17.36 -22.65
CA SER A 237 -24.51 17.27 -21.91
C SER A 237 -24.76 15.93 -21.22
N ARG A 238 -24.05 14.86 -21.62
CA ARG A 238 -24.16 13.51 -21.07
C ARG A 238 -23.06 13.18 -20.06
N VAL A 239 -22.02 14.03 -20.00
CA VAL A 239 -20.84 13.77 -19.15
C VAL A 239 -21.17 14.12 -17.71
N ALA A 240 -21.12 13.12 -16.83
CA ALA A 240 -21.38 13.28 -15.41
C ALA A 240 -20.13 13.74 -14.63
N LEU A 241 -18.94 13.33 -15.10
CA LEU A 241 -17.66 13.64 -14.45
C LEU A 241 -16.53 13.50 -15.47
N VAL A 242 -15.56 14.40 -15.40
CA VAL A 242 -14.26 14.24 -16.07
C VAL A 242 -13.20 13.94 -15.03
N VAL A 243 -12.36 12.94 -15.31
CA VAL A 243 -11.22 12.56 -14.47
C VAL A 243 -9.95 12.63 -15.30
N THR A 244 -8.91 13.27 -14.79
CA THR A 244 -7.66 13.47 -15.54
C THR A 244 -6.43 13.14 -14.71
N ASP A 245 -5.29 13.03 -15.37
CA ASP A 245 -4.00 12.94 -14.71
C ASP A 245 -3.58 14.32 -14.13
N SER A 246 -2.90 14.29 -12.99
CA SER A 246 -2.45 15.52 -12.32
C SER A 246 -1.47 16.35 -13.17
N GLN A 247 -0.72 15.71 -14.06
CA GLN A 247 0.26 16.38 -14.93
C GLN A 247 -0.39 17.28 -15.98
N VAL A 248 -1.56 16.89 -16.50
CA VAL A 248 -2.29 17.63 -17.54
C VAL A 248 -3.50 18.36 -17.00
N PHE A 249 -3.66 18.40 -15.65
CA PHE A 249 -4.86 18.92 -15.02
C PHE A 249 -5.16 20.37 -15.40
N ALA A 250 -4.16 21.27 -15.41
CA ALA A 250 -4.35 22.66 -15.77
C ALA A 250 -4.88 22.82 -17.22
N ARG A 251 -4.33 22.05 -18.15
CA ARG A 251 -4.78 22.03 -19.55
C ARG A 251 -6.21 21.53 -19.68
N VAL A 252 -6.54 20.42 -19.02
CA VAL A 252 -7.89 19.85 -19.01
C VAL A 252 -8.89 20.78 -18.35
N ALA A 253 -8.52 21.42 -17.24
CA ALA A 253 -9.39 22.38 -16.54
C ALA A 253 -9.74 23.60 -17.40
N ALA A 254 -8.88 24.02 -18.32
CA ALA A 254 -9.15 25.09 -19.27
C ALA A 254 -10.14 24.70 -20.38
N ILE A 255 -10.25 23.40 -20.68
CA ILE A 255 -11.14 22.85 -21.73
C ILE A 255 -12.51 22.51 -21.15
N VAL A 256 -12.56 21.89 -19.95
CA VAL A 256 -13.79 21.39 -19.35
C VAL A 256 -14.63 22.56 -18.84
N PRO A 257 -15.89 22.74 -19.29
CA PRO A 257 -16.79 23.75 -18.78
C PRO A 257 -16.99 23.66 -17.25
N GLU A 258 -17.19 24.78 -16.56
CA GLU A 258 -17.37 24.79 -15.10
C GLU A 258 -18.58 23.98 -14.61
N GLY A 259 -19.60 23.86 -15.45
CA GLY A 259 -20.79 23.05 -15.17
C GLY A 259 -20.54 21.53 -15.16
N ILE A 260 -19.42 21.07 -15.70
CA ILE A 260 -19.05 19.64 -15.69
C ILE A 260 -18.07 19.41 -14.53
N PRO A 261 -18.43 18.50 -13.58
CA PRO A 261 -17.54 18.12 -12.49
C PRO A 261 -16.19 17.59 -13.02
N LEU A 262 -15.10 18.00 -12.37
CA LEU A 262 -13.74 17.64 -12.77
C LEU A 262 -12.93 17.25 -11.54
N THR A 263 -12.21 16.11 -11.61
CA THR A 263 -11.27 15.67 -10.56
C THR A 263 -10.06 14.96 -11.16
N SER A 264 -9.17 14.40 -10.33
CA SER A 264 -8.00 13.66 -10.79
C SER A 264 -7.96 12.23 -10.29
N PHE A 265 -7.26 11.35 -11.03
CA PHE A 265 -7.00 9.97 -10.59
C PHE A 265 -6.33 9.94 -9.21
N SER A 266 -5.37 10.84 -8.95
CA SER A 266 -4.68 10.91 -7.66
C SER A 266 -5.60 11.25 -6.50
N MET A 267 -6.57 12.15 -6.69
CA MET A 267 -7.55 12.49 -5.65
C MET A 267 -8.54 11.36 -5.40
N LEU A 268 -9.02 10.71 -6.45
CA LEU A 268 -9.88 9.53 -6.34
C LEU A 268 -9.17 8.39 -5.62
N LEU A 269 -7.90 8.15 -5.95
CA LEU A 269 -7.09 7.13 -5.30
C LEU A 269 -6.86 7.46 -3.82
N ALA A 270 -6.51 8.72 -3.49
CA ALA A 270 -6.35 9.17 -2.11
C ALA A 270 -7.64 8.95 -1.29
N ARG A 271 -8.81 9.23 -1.88
CA ARG A 271 -10.11 8.99 -1.26
C ARG A 271 -10.39 7.50 -1.05
N SER A 272 -10.10 6.66 -2.03
CA SER A 272 -10.34 5.22 -1.93
C SER A 272 -9.43 4.52 -0.93
N MET A 273 -8.22 5.02 -0.74
CA MET A 273 -7.23 4.44 0.18
C MET A 273 -7.31 4.96 1.63
N GLY A 274 -8.31 5.78 1.98
CA GLY A 274 -8.67 6.12 3.36
C GLY A 274 -7.89 7.26 4.02
N SER A 275 -6.95 7.91 3.33
CA SER A 275 -6.14 9.00 3.92
C SER A 275 -6.56 10.41 3.45
N PHE A 276 -7.72 10.53 2.80
CA PHE A 276 -8.18 11.75 2.14
C PHE A 276 -8.32 12.95 3.07
N ASP A 277 -8.92 12.74 4.25
CA ASP A 277 -9.16 13.84 5.21
C ASP A 277 -7.85 14.36 5.81
N ALA A 278 -6.89 13.47 6.06
CA ALA A 278 -5.55 13.87 6.51
C ALA A 278 -4.84 14.75 5.47
N TYR A 279 -4.91 14.37 4.19
CA TYR A 279 -4.33 15.16 3.11
C TYR A 279 -5.01 16.51 2.95
N ARG A 280 -6.35 16.58 3.11
CA ARG A 280 -7.10 17.84 3.11
C ARG A 280 -6.69 18.76 4.25
N ALA A 281 -6.53 18.21 5.45
CA ALA A 281 -6.10 18.97 6.62
C ALA A 281 -4.68 19.55 6.45
N GLY A 282 -3.78 18.79 5.79
CA GLY A 282 -2.40 19.18 5.58
C GLY A 282 -2.18 20.22 4.48
N ILE A 283 -3.13 20.41 3.54
CA ILE A 283 -2.88 21.17 2.30
C ILE A 283 -2.46 22.63 2.55
N GLY A 284 -3.05 23.30 3.52
CA GLY A 284 -2.72 24.70 3.86
C GLY A 284 -1.33 24.89 4.48
N THR A 285 -0.58 23.80 4.73
CA THR A 285 0.82 23.90 5.17
C THR A 285 1.72 24.44 4.07
N LEU A 286 1.37 24.20 2.80
CA LEU A 286 2.13 24.74 1.66
C LEU A 286 2.28 26.27 1.71
N ASP A 287 1.28 27.01 2.24
CA ASP A 287 1.35 28.48 2.38
C ASP A 287 2.18 28.95 3.57
N ARG A 288 2.46 28.05 4.52
CA ARG A 288 3.16 28.36 5.77
C ARG A 288 4.62 27.93 5.78
N LEU A 289 5.11 27.35 4.69
CA LEU A 289 6.51 26.94 4.55
C LEU A 289 7.48 28.12 4.65
N LYS A 290 8.61 27.89 5.27
CA LYS A 290 9.67 28.90 5.53
C LYS A 290 10.99 28.46 4.90
N ASP A 291 11.89 29.40 4.75
CA ASP A 291 13.26 29.09 4.30
C ASP A 291 13.95 28.12 5.28
N GLY A 292 14.57 27.09 4.74
CA GLY A 292 15.22 26.03 5.50
C GLY A 292 14.30 24.87 5.92
N ASP A 293 12.99 24.95 5.66
CA ASP A 293 12.07 23.83 5.96
C ASP A 293 12.43 22.59 5.14
N ARG A 294 12.35 21.44 5.81
CA ARG A 294 12.54 20.13 5.21
C ARG A 294 11.21 19.50 4.83
N ILE A 295 11.13 19.01 3.61
CA ILE A 295 9.95 18.34 3.06
C ILE A 295 10.30 16.89 2.78
N LEU A 296 9.52 15.99 3.38
CA LEU A 296 9.63 14.56 3.15
C LEU A 296 8.79 14.15 1.95
N MET A 297 9.45 13.62 0.91
CA MET A 297 8.76 13.07 -0.27
C MET A 297 8.67 11.56 -0.13
N LEU A 298 7.46 11.02 -0.04
CA LEU A 298 7.18 9.61 0.17
C LEU A 298 6.72 8.94 -1.13
N GLU A 299 7.60 8.21 -1.78
CA GLU A 299 7.28 7.39 -2.95
C GLU A 299 6.92 5.97 -2.54
N SER A 300 5.94 5.36 -3.20
CA SER A 300 5.52 3.97 -2.91
C SER A 300 6.10 2.94 -3.88
N CYS A 301 6.80 3.38 -4.90
CA CYS A 301 7.50 2.53 -5.87
C CYS A 301 8.98 2.87 -5.91
N THR A 302 9.76 1.93 -6.43
CA THR A 302 11.18 2.11 -6.72
C THR A 302 11.33 2.14 -8.24
N HIS A 303 11.36 3.31 -8.83
CA HIS A 303 11.59 3.51 -10.26
C HIS A 303 12.83 4.38 -10.48
N HIS A 304 13.42 4.31 -11.65
CA HIS A 304 14.53 5.19 -11.99
C HIS A 304 14.05 6.62 -12.18
N ALA A 305 14.66 7.55 -11.44
CA ALA A 305 14.39 8.96 -11.61
C ALA A 305 14.84 9.43 -13.00
N ASN A 306 13.95 10.10 -13.71
CA ASN A 306 14.25 10.80 -14.96
C ASN A 306 13.95 12.29 -14.82
N CYS A 307 14.23 13.08 -15.86
CA CYS A 307 13.97 14.53 -15.82
C CYS A 307 12.49 14.91 -15.78
N GLU A 308 11.60 13.95 -15.98
CA GLU A 308 10.14 14.12 -15.90
C GLU A 308 9.51 13.60 -14.62
N ASP A 309 10.33 13.07 -13.70
CA ASP A 309 9.86 12.52 -12.42
C ASP A 309 9.08 13.56 -11.61
N ILE A 310 7.83 13.20 -11.30
CA ILE A 310 6.90 14.09 -10.60
C ILE A 310 7.40 14.40 -9.19
N GLY A 311 7.81 13.37 -8.45
CA GLY A 311 8.19 13.49 -7.04
C GLY A 311 9.55 14.13 -6.83
N ARG A 312 10.50 13.81 -7.71
CA ARG A 312 11.92 14.22 -7.54
C ARG A 312 12.25 15.55 -8.23
N VAL A 313 11.53 15.88 -9.30
CA VAL A 313 11.86 17.03 -10.14
C VAL A 313 10.71 18.03 -10.21
N LYS A 314 9.55 17.62 -10.73
CA LYS A 314 8.47 18.55 -11.05
C LYS A 314 7.83 19.17 -9.80
N LEU A 315 7.48 18.36 -8.82
CA LEU A 315 6.78 18.85 -7.62
C LEU A 315 7.69 19.71 -6.72
N PRO A 316 8.96 19.35 -6.42
CA PRO A 316 9.89 20.25 -5.73
C PRO A 316 10.08 21.60 -6.43
N ALA A 317 10.21 21.61 -7.76
CA ALA A 317 10.32 22.85 -8.54
C ALA A 317 9.05 23.71 -8.45
N LEU A 318 7.88 23.07 -8.51
CA LEU A 318 6.59 23.76 -8.41
C LEU A 318 6.39 24.37 -7.00
N ILE A 319 6.76 23.65 -5.93
CA ILE A 319 6.66 24.14 -4.56
C ILE A 319 7.59 25.34 -4.36
N ARG A 320 8.86 25.25 -4.79
CA ARG A 320 9.80 26.38 -4.72
C ARG A 320 9.30 27.60 -5.50
N LYS A 321 8.76 27.38 -6.69
CA LYS A 321 8.18 28.47 -7.50
C LYS A 321 6.99 29.15 -6.82
N TYR A 322 6.11 28.36 -6.22
CA TYR A 322 4.91 28.86 -5.54
C TYR A 322 5.24 29.63 -4.26
N THR A 323 6.09 29.05 -3.42
CA THR A 323 6.42 29.60 -2.10
C THR A 323 7.47 30.72 -2.16
N GLY A 324 8.33 30.72 -3.17
CA GLY A 324 9.53 31.57 -3.23
C GLY A 324 10.58 31.25 -2.19
N LYS A 325 10.52 30.06 -1.55
CA LYS A 325 11.37 29.68 -0.42
C LYS A 325 12.50 28.73 -0.82
N GLN A 326 13.59 28.79 -0.03
CA GLN A 326 14.71 27.82 -0.09
C GLN A 326 14.33 26.61 0.77
N LEU A 327 13.95 25.50 0.14
CA LEU A 327 13.43 24.30 0.79
C LEU A 327 14.32 23.11 0.51
N GLU A 328 14.48 22.24 1.53
CA GLU A 328 15.18 20.97 1.43
C GLU A 328 14.18 19.85 1.15
N PHE A 329 14.50 18.94 0.20
CA PHE A 329 13.66 17.79 -0.12
C PHE A 329 14.41 16.51 0.13
N GLU A 330 13.80 15.61 0.88
CA GLU A 330 14.34 14.29 1.16
C GLU A 330 13.36 13.22 0.64
N MET A 331 13.91 12.26 -0.12
CA MET A 331 13.10 11.22 -0.77
C MET A 331 13.24 9.89 -0.03
N VAL A 332 12.11 9.26 0.27
CA VAL A 332 12.07 7.89 0.78
C VAL A 332 11.21 7.05 -0.14
N SER A 333 11.85 6.09 -0.81
CA SER A 333 11.22 5.22 -1.81
C SER A 333 10.73 3.90 -1.21
N GLY A 334 9.76 3.26 -1.86
CA GLY A 334 9.20 2.01 -1.40
C GLY A 334 8.44 2.16 -0.08
N LEU A 335 8.70 1.27 0.86
CA LEU A 335 8.17 1.31 2.23
C LEU A 335 9.32 1.37 3.26
N ASP A 336 10.43 1.98 2.88
CA ASP A 336 11.58 2.17 3.75
C ASP A 336 11.24 3.09 4.92
N ASP A 337 12.01 2.95 5.99
CA ASP A 337 11.85 3.76 7.20
C ASP A 337 12.35 5.19 6.96
N PRO A 338 11.53 6.22 7.10
CA PRO A 338 11.96 7.61 6.95
C PRO A 338 12.80 8.13 8.13
N GLY A 339 13.03 7.31 9.15
CA GLY A 339 13.76 7.69 10.35
C GLY A 339 13.01 8.68 11.23
N ASP A 340 13.70 9.69 11.77
CA ASP A 340 13.10 10.73 12.61
C ASP A 340 12.22 11.66 11.80
N LEU A 341 10.92 11.50 11.95
CA LEU A 341 9.91 12.28 11.25
C LEU A 341 9.76 13.71 11.78
N SER A 342 10.13 13.98 13.03
CA SER A 342 9.91 15.29 13.69
C SER A 342 10.67 16.45 13.04
N ARG A 343 11.67 16.15 12.21
CA ARG A 343 12.49 17.12 11.50
C ARG A 343 11.86 17.71 10.24
N TYR A 344 10.69 17.20 9.81
CA TYR A 344 10.05 17.66 8.59
C TYR A 344 8.89 18.61 8.89
N ALA A 345 8.78 19.68 8.10
CA ALA A 345 7.68 20.63 8.15
C ALA A 345 6.43 20.13 7.41
N LEU A 346 6.63 19.25 6.44
CA LEU A 346 5.58 18.68 5.60
C LEU A 346 6.04 17.33 5.03
N ALA A 347 5.13 16.37 4.97
CA ALA A 347 5.31 15.16 4.18
C ALA A 347 4.38 15.16 2.96
N ILE A 348 4.89 14.72 1.82
CA ILE A 348 4.10 14.63 0.59
C ILE A 348 4.14 13.19 0.09
N GLN A 349 2.99 12.51 0.14
CA GLN A 349 2.82 11.12 -0.23
C GLN A 349 2.38 10.99 -1.69
N CYS A 350 3.03 10.13 -2.47
CA CYS A 350 2.57 9.79 -3.82
C CYS A 350 1.22 9.06 -3.79
N GLY A 351 0.61 8.81 -4.96
CA GLY A 351 -0.69 8.16 -5.07
C GLY A 351 -0.78 6.75 -4.47
N GLY A 352 0.35 6.07 -4.25
CA GLY A 352 0.36 4.75 -3.62
C GLY A 352 -0.17 3.63 -4.50
N CYS A 353 -0.16 3.77 -5.82
CA CYS A 353 -0.73 2.80 -6.75
C CYS A 353 -0.08 1.40 -6.70
N MET A 354 1.13 1.28 -6.18
CA MET A 354 1.90 0.03 -6.09
C MET A 354 1.89 -0.61 -4.69
N VAL A 355 1.19 -0.02 -3.72
CA VAL A 355 1.08 -0.51 -2.35
C VAL A 355 -0.37 -0.77 -1.98
N THR A 356 -0.59 -1.55 -0.93
CA THR A 356 -1.95 -1.79 -0.41
C THR A 356 -2.45 -0.59 0.38
N ALA A 357 -3.78 -0.48 0.56
CA ALA A 357 -4.36 0.60 1.36
C ALA A 357 -3.82 0.59 2.81
N ARG A 358 -3.63 -0.59 3.40
CA ARG A 358 -3.02 -0.74 4.74
C ARG A 358 -1.61 -0.17 4.79
N GLN A 359 -0.75 -0.55 3.86
CA GLN A 359 0.63 -0.08 3.81
C GLN A 359 0.68 1.45 3.70
N LEU A 360 -0.18 2.03 2.86
CA LEU A 360 -0.29 3.48 2.72
C LEU A 360 -0.78 4.15 4.00
N GLN A 361 -1.88 3.62 4.59
CA GLN A 361 -2.46 4.17 5.82
C GLN A 361 -1.49 4.08 6.99
N ASN A 362 -0.77 2.97 7.16
CA ASN A 362 0.25 2.83 8.21
C ASN A 362 1.38 3.86 8.03
N ARG A 363 1.81 4.08 6.79
CA ARG A 363 2.84 5.09 6.49
C ARG A 363 2.37 6.51 6.80
N VAL A 364 1.16 6.85 6.37
CA VAL A 364 0.54 8.16 6.62
C VAL A 364 0.26 8.35 8.12
N LYS A 365 -0.21 7.31 8.80
CA LYS A 365 -0.47 7.33 10.25
C LYS A 365 0.80 7.64 11.03
N ALA A 366 1.93 7.00 10.71
CA ALA A 366 3.20 7.28 11.36
C ALA A 366 3.64 8.76 11.22
N VAL A 367 3.40 9.36 10.06
CA VAL A 367 3.67 10.79 9.81
C VAL A 367 2.78 11.68 10.69
N ILE A 368 1.47 11.37 10.76
CA ILE A 368 0.49 12.11 11.54
C ILE A 368 0.80 12.00 13.05
N GLU A 369 1.14 10.80 13.54
CA GLU A 369 1.50 10.56 14.94
C GLU A 369 2.78 11.30 15.35
N ALA A 370 3.68 11.56 14.41
CA ALA A 370 4.84 12.42 14.61
C ALA A 370 4.51 13.93 14.61
N GLY A 371 3.23 14.29 14.42
CA GLY A 371 2.79 15.69 14.35
C GLY A 371 3.11 16.40 13.03
N VAL A 372 3.51 15.67 12.00
CA VAL A 372 3.87 16.22 10.69
C VAL A 372 2.65 16.28 9.77
N PRO A 373 2.29 17.45 9.23
CA PRO A 373 1.24 17.54 8.22
C PRO A 373 1.59 16.70 6.99
N VAL A 374 0.56 16.09 6.39
CA VAL A 374 0.74 15.26 5.20
C VAL A 374 -0.21 15.66 4.08
N VAL A 375 0.26 15.63 2.83
CA VAL A 375 -0.54 15.88 1.63
C VAL A 375 -0.27 14.81 0.57
N ASN A 376 -1.17 14.68 -0.40
CA ASN A 376 -0.98 13.82 -1.56
C ASN A 376 -0.37 14.58 -2.74
N TYR A 377 0.45 13.94 -3.59
CA TYR A 377 1.07 14.56 -4.78
C TYR A 377 0.05 15.29 -5.66
N GLY A 378 -1.04 14.63 -6.03
CA GLY A 378 -2.05 15.22 -6.89
C GLY A 378 -2.80 16.39 -6.25
N MET A 379 -3.06 16.32 -4.93
CA MET A 379 -3.64 17.41 -4.18
C MET A 379 -2.67 18.60 -4.11
N ALA A 380 -1.39 18.37 -3.84
CA ALA A 380 -0.37 19.41 -3.84
C ALA A 380 -0.27 20.09 -5.22
N ILE A 381 -0.18 19.32 -6.30
CA ILE A 381 -0.13 19.87 -7.66
C ILE A 381 -1.36 20.71 -7.96
N SER A 382 -2.56 20.23 -7.66
CA SER A 382 -3.80 20.96 -7.92
C SER A 382 -3.90 22.24 -7.09
N TYR A 383 -3.39 22.24 -5.86
CA TYR A 383 -3.34 23.43 -5.00
C TYR A 383 -2.38 24.48 -5.54
N LEU A 384 -1.17 24.07 -5.86
CA LEU A 384 -0.11 24.95 -6.38
C LEU A 384 -0.45 25.54 -7.76
N THR A 385 -1.35 24.89 -8.50
CA THR A 385 -1.83 25.36 -9.82
C THR A 385 -3.19 26.08 -9.76
N GLY A 386 -3.75 26.31 -8.56
CA GLY A 386 -4.97 27.08 -8.35
C GLY A 386 -6.28 26.37 -8.69
N ILE A 387 -6.24 25.05 -8.96
CA ILE A 387 -7.42 24.28 -9.40
C ILE A 387 -7.95 23.31 -8.32
N TYR A 388 -7.37 23.35 -7.12
CA TYR A 388 -7.68 22.45 -6.02
C TYR A 388 -9.17 22.44 -5.64
N GLN A 389 -9.79 23.61 -5.50
CA GLN A 389 -11.19 23.71 -5.08
C GLN A 389 -12.13 23.07 -6.12
N ARG A 390 -11.85 23.27 -7.41
CA ARG A 390 -12.61 22.65 -8.50
C ARG A 390 -12.48 21.13 -8.49
N ALA A 391 -11.25 20.63 -8.29
CA ALA A 391 -10.97 19.18 -8.25
C ALA A 391 -11.53 18.49 -7.00
N LEU A 392 -11.61 19.21 -5.89
CA LEU A 392 -12.12 18.72 -4.61
C LEU A 392 -13.65 18.64 -4.60
N LYS A 393 -14.34 19.62 -5.21
CA LYS A 393 -15.79 19.80 -5.14
C LYS A 393 -16.60 18.52 -5.42
N PRO A 394 -16.30 17.71 -6.45
CA PRO A 394 -17.04 16.47 -6.71
C PRO A 394 -16.86 15.38 -5.63
N LEU A 395 -15.80 15.47 -4.82
CA LEU A 395 -15.41 14.46 -3.85
C LEU A 395 -15.94 14.73 -2.42
N LEU A 396 -16.52 15.89 -2.23
CA LEU A 396 -17.17 16.28 -0.97
C LEU A 396 -18.58 15.68 -0.90
N PRO A 397 -19.08 15.38 0.34
CA PRO A 397 -20.46 14.91 0.54
C PRO A 397 -21.52 15.93 0.13
#